data_19ad0c862f5f20ca7d5682af4ab16f24
#
_entry.id   19ad0c862f5f20ca7d5682af4ab16f24
#
_cell.length_a   1.000
_cell.length_b   1.000
_cell.length_c   1.000
_cell.angle_alpha   90.00
_cell.angle_beta   90.00
_cell.angle_gamma   90.00
#
_symmetry.space_group_name_H-M   'P 1'
#
loop_
_entity.id
_entity.type
_entity.pdbx_description
1 polymer ?
#
loop_
_entity_poly.entity_id
_entity_poly.type
_entity_poly.pdbx_seq_one_letter_code
_entity_poly.pdbx_strand_id
1 'polypeptide(L)'
;GADIITANTFSAQRISQADYQTEDYVVEMNRTALQIAREEAERMTRLTPNKPRYVVATIGPTNRTLSMSPDVENPAYRALTFDQLCEAYEEQMMVLSEGGVDIFMLETIFDTLNAKAGLMAARRVKERTGRRIPIMLSVTIADASGRTLSGQTLDAFLASVQHDEDIFSVGLNCSFGAEDMRPYLRVLSEKAPYYISAHPNAGLPDEEGNYTETPEMMAAAIKGFIDDGVNIVGGCCGST
;
A
#
# COMPACT_ATOMS: atom_id res chain seq x y z
N GLY A 1 3.41 -17.15 13.04
CA GLY A 1 3.37 -15.71 13.02
C GLY A 1 3.75 -15.14 11.66
N ALA A 2 3.44 -13.87 11.42
CA ALA A 2 3.70 -13.20 10.16
C ALA A 2 5.21 -13.11 9.84
N ASP A 3 5.55 -13.10 8.54
CA ASP A 3 6.91 -12.89 8.07
C ASP A 3 7.21 -11.39 7.90
N ILE A 4 6.18 -10.61 7.57
CA ILE A 4 6.23 -9.15 7.42
C ILE A 4 5.26 -8.53 8.42
N ILE A 5 5.72 -7.54 9.15
CA ILE A 5 4.92 -6.77 10.12
C ILE A 5 4.71 -5.37 9.56
N THR A 6 3.46 -4.91 9.55
CA THR A 6 3.08 -3.61 9.05
C THR A 6 3.18 -2.55 10.14
N ALA A 7 3.95 -1.49 9.90
CA ALA A 7 3.94 -0.30 10.75
C ALA A 7 2.66 0.51 10.52
N ASN A 8 2.09 1.08 11.59
CA ASN A 8 0.86 1.88 11.52
C ASN A 8 1.14 3.30 11.01
N THR A 9 1.42 3.42 9.70
CA THR A 9 1.85 4.68 9.06
C THR A 9 0.97 5.10 7.88
N PHE A 10 -0.12 4.39 7.61
CA PHE A 10 -0.99 4.56 6.44
C PHE A 10 -1.34 6.02 6.12
N SER A 11 -1.87 6.77 7.09
CA SER A 11 -2.25 8.17 6.93
C SER A 11 -1.26 9.16 7.57
N ALA A 12 -0.08 8.70 7.97
CA ALA A 12 0.90 9.51 8.70
C ALA A 12 1.73 10.41 7.77
N GLN A 13 1.07 11.09 6.84
CA GLN A 13 1.68 12.10 5.95
C GLN A 13 0.93 13.45 6.09
N ARG A 14 1.66 14.54 5.86
CA ARG A 14 1.24 15.92 6.13
C ARG A 14 -0.12 16.30 5.55
N ILE A 15 -0.43 15.85 4.33
CA ILE A 15 -1.68 16.22 3.63
C ILE A 15 -2.90 15.62 4.32
N SER A 16 -2.84 14.34 4.74
CA SER A 16 -3.94 13.71 5.49
C SER A 16 -4.02 14.23 6.91
N GLN A 17 -2.89 14.51 7.55
CA GLN A 17 -2.86 15.00 8.94
C GLN A 17 -3.35 16.44 9.05
N ALA A 18 -3.33 17.23 7.97
CA ALA A 18 -3.86 18.58 7.95
C ALA A 18 -5.37 18.64 8.26
N ASP A 19 -6.13 17.63 7.91
CA ASP A 19 -7.57 17.54 8.22
C ASP A 19 -7.83 17.47 9.75
N TYR A 20 -6.82 17.03 10.50
CA TYR A 20 -6.87 16.89 11.98
C TYR A 20 -6.02 17.93 12.70
N GLN A 21 -5.36 18.86 11.99
CA GLN A 21 -4.43 19.86 12.54
C GLN A 21 -3.27 19.18 13.31
N THR A 22 -2.77 18.08 12.79
CA THR A 22 -1.73 17.23 13.39
C THR A 22 -0.51 17.04 12.48
N GLU A 23 -0.35 17.89 11.46
CA GLU A 23 0.76 17.82 10.50
C GLU A 23 2.14 18.00 11.16
N ASP A 24 2.22 18.69 12.28
CA ASP A 24 3.46 18.89 13.03
C ASP A 24 3.94 17.61 13.74
N TYR A 25 3.07 16.62 13.90
CA TYR A 25 3.39 15.34 14.53
C TYR A 25 3.78 14.24 13.53
N VAL A 26 3.80 14.50 12.23
CA VAL A 26 4.08 13.50 11.18
C VAL A 26 5.40 12.77 11.43
N VAL A 27 6.46 13.49 11.80
CA VAL A 27 7.77 12.89 12.08
C VAL A 27 7.70 11.96 13.29
N GLU A 28 7.06 12.38 14.37
CA GLU A 28 6.91 11.59 15.59
C GLU A 28 6.05 10.35 15.37
N MET A 29 4.91 10.50 14.68
CA MET A 29 4.01 9.40 14.33
C MET A 29 4.74 8.30 13.56
N ASN A 30 5.43 8.65 12.49
CA ASN A 30 6.14 7.69 11.66
C ASN A 30 7.29 7.01 12.43
N ARG A 31 8.07 7.77 13.18
CA ARG A 31 9.19 7.24 13.99
C ARG A 31 8.68 6.25 15.03
N THR A 32 7.65 6.63 15.79
CA THR A 32 7.10 5.80 16.87
C THR A 32 6.44 4.53 16.31
N ALA A 33 5.63 4.65 15.25
CA ALA A 33 4.98 3.50 14.64
C ALA A 33 6.01 2.50 14.08
N LEU A 34 7.06 2.99 13.43
CA LEU A 34 8.14 2.15 12.92
C LEU A 34 8.92 1.48 14.06
N GLN A 35 9.23 2.21 15.12
CA GLN A 35 9.94 1.66 16.28
C GLN A 35 9.17 0.51 16.91
N ILE A 36 7.87 0.67 17.17
CA ILE A 36 7.01 -0.37 17.74
C ILE A 36 7.04 -1.64 16.86
N ALA A 37 6.87 -1.48 15.55
CA ALA A 37 6.90 -2.61 14.62
C ALA A 37 8.28 -3.30 14.59
N ARG A 38 9.36 -2.51 14.62
CA ARG A 38 10.74 -3.02 14.62
C ARG A 38 11.05 -3.82 15.89
N GLU A 39 10.68 -3.30 17.05
CA GLU A 39 10.89 -3.98 18.34
C GLU A 39 10.23 -5.37 18.36
N GLU A 40 8.99 -5.48 17.83
CA GLU A 40 8.28 -6.75 17.73
C GLU A 40 8.88 -7.69 16.68
N ALA A 41 9.28 -7.16 15.52
CA ALA A 41 9.95 -7.94 14.48
C ALA A 41 11.27 -8.56 15.02
N GLU A 42 12.07 -7.78 15.71
CA GLU A 42 13.32 -8.22 16.32
C GLU A 42 13.07 -9.21 17.46
N ARG A 43 12.08 -8.95 18.31
CA ARG A 43 11.69 -9.87 19.39
C ARG A 43 11.34 -11.24 18.84
N MET A 44 10.51 -11.31 17.82
CA MET A 44 10.11 -12.56 17.18
C MET A 44 11.26 -13.23 16.43
N THR A 45 12.11 -12.46 15.77
CA THR A 45 13.31 -12.99 15.10
C THR A 45 14.28 -13.63 16.10
N ARG A 46 14.49 -13.02 17.28
CA ARG A 46 15.31 -13.63 18.33
C ARG A 46 14.76 -14.98 18.83
N LEU A 47 13.43 -15.12 18.88
CA LEU A 47 12.79 -16.39 19.28
C LEU A 47 12.87 -17.47 18.19
N THR A 48 12.93 -17.07 16.95
CA THR A 48 13.01 -17.98 15.78
C THR A 48 14.04 -17.48 14.77
N PRO A 49 15.36 -17.61 15.06
CA PRO A 49 16.42 -16.99 14.24
C PRO A 49 16.46 -17.45 12.77
N ASN A 50 15.97 -18.66 12.50
CA ASN A 50 15.89 -19.21 11.15
C ASN A 50 14.71 -18.61 10.33
N LYS A 51 13.88 -17.79 10.96
CA LYS A 51 12.74 -17.13 10.35
C LYS A 51 12.77 -15.62 10.69
N PRO A 52 13.59 -14.81 10.00
CA PRO A 52 13.65 -13.38 10.25
C PRO A 52 12.30 -12.70 9.94
N ARG A 53 12.00 -11.62 10.65
CA ARG A 53 10.82 -10.79 10.41
C ARG A 53 11.25 -9.44 9.84
N TYR A 54 10.48 -8.96 8.88
CA TYR A 54 10.70 -7.69 8.20
C TYR A 54 9.61 -6.70 8.58
N VAL A 55 9.92 -5.41 8.50
CA VAL A 55 8.96 -4.34 8.72
C VAL A 55 8.67 -3.63 7.42
N VAL A 56 7.39 -3.61 7.04
CA VAL A 56 6.89 -2.79 5.95
C VAL A 56 6.25 -1.53 6.52
N ALA A 57 6.59 -0.37 5.98
CA ALA A 57 5.89 0.87 6.28
C ALA A 57 4.86 1.15 5.20
N THR A 58 3.62 1.32 5.61
CA THR A 58 2.52 1.64 4.70
C THR A 58 2.45 3.12 4.43
N ILE A 59 2.25 3.44 3.17
CA ILE A 59 2.09 4.80 2.66
C ILE A 59 0.77 4.79 1.89
N GLY A 60 -0.27 5.26 2.56
CA GLY A 60 -1.61 5.30 1.99
C GLY A 60 -1.78 6.44 1.00
N PRO A 61 -2.90 6.45 0.27
CA PRO A 61 -3.27 7.59 -0.55
C PRO A 61 -3.56 8.77 0.37
N THR A 62 -3.44 9.97 -0.16
CA THR A 62 -3.96 11.13 0.52
C THR A 62 -5.48 11.25 0.28
N ASN A 63 -6.13 12.13 1.02
CA ASN A 63 -7.50 12.56 0.76
C ASN A 63 -7.61 13.48 -0.47
N ARG A 64 -6.54 13.63 -1.25
CA ARG A 64 -6.46 14.44 -2.48
C ARG A 64 -5.98 13.56 -3.64
N THR A 65 -6.52 13.79 -4.82
CA THR A 65 -6.13 13.10 -6.04
C THR A 65 -5.51 14.07 -7.02
N LEU A 66 -4.52 13.58 -7.77
CA LEU A 66 -3.86 14.37 -8.82
C LEU A 66 -4.58 14.30 -10.18
N SER A 67 -5.29 13.18 -10.42
CA SER A 67 -5.96 12.95 -11.72
C SER A 67 -7.39 13.47 -11.79
N MET A 68 -8.06 13.65 -10.65
CA MET A 68 -9.47 14.01 -10.60
C MET A 68 -9.66 15.36 -9.90
N SER A 69 -10.65 16.14 -10.39
CA SER A 69 -11.09 17.35 -9.71
C SER A 69 -12.04 17.01 -8.57
N PRO A 70 -11.89 17.59 -7.39
CA PRO A 70 -12.89 17.52 -6.33
C PRO A 70 -14.10 18.45 -6.61
N ASP A 71 -14.00 19.31 -7.61
CA ASP A 71 -15.03 20.26 -8.00
C ASP A 71 -15.61 19.86 -9.35
N VAL A 72 -16.88 19.42 -9.36
CA VAL A 72 -17.59 18.97 -10.57
C VAL A 72 -17.78 20.09 -11.58
N GLU A 73 -17.95 21.32 -11.11
CA GLU A 73 -18.14 22.50 -11.96
C GLU A 73 -16.82 23.00 -12.56
N ASN A 74 -15.68 22.58 -12.01
CA ASN A 74 -14.35 22.94 -12.51
C ASN A 74 -13.48 21.69 -12.72
N PRO A 75 -13.65 20.97 -13.82
CA PRO A 75 -12.90 19.72 -14.09
C PRO A 75 -11.39 19.89 -14.18
N ALA A 76 -10.90 21.10 -14.45
CA ALA A 76 -9.47 21.41 -14.53
C ALA A 76 -8.82 21.64 -13.16
N TYR A 77 -9.61 21.91 -12.12
CA TYR A 77 -9.08 22.20 -10.80
C TYR A 77 -8.42 20.96 -10.18
N ARG A 78 -7.30 21.19 -9.51
CA ARG A 78 -6.60 20.20 -8.68
C ARG A 78 -6.31 20.80 -7.32
N ALA A 79 -6.70 20.09 -6.26
CA ALA A 79 -6.47 20.54 -4.89
C ALA A 79 -4.99 20.41 -4.45
N LEU A 80 -4.18 19.72 -5.26
CA LEU A 80 -2.78 19.42 -4.95
C LEU A 80 -2.00 19.33 -6.27
N THR A 81 -0.75 19.79 -6.26
CA THR A 81 0.19 19.56 -7.37
C THR A 81 0.97 18.26 -7.16
N PHE A 82 1.55 17.74 -8.25
CA PHE A 82 2.42 16.57 -8.21
C PHE A 82 3.62 16.77 -7.25
N ASP A 83 4.27 17.93 -7.31
CA ASP A 83 5.43 18.23 -6.47
C ASP A 83 5.06 18.32 -4.99
N GLN A 84 3.94 18.93 -4.65
CA GLN A 84 3.46 18.99 -3.27
C GLN A 84 3.18 17.59 -2.69
N LEU A 85 2.64 16.68 -3.52
CA LEU A 85 2.44 15.30 -3.09
C LEU A 85 3.76 14.54 -2.95
N CYS A 86 4.70 14.75 -3.88
CA CYS A 86 6.06 14.19 -3.77
C CYS A 86 6.74 14.64 -2.47
N GLU A 87 6.67 15.92 -2.12
CA GLU A 87 7.27 16.47 -0.90
C GLU A 87 6.66 15.85 0.36
N ALA A 88 5.33 15.68 0.40
CA ALA A 88 4.66 15.07 1.55
C ALA A 88 5.03 13.59 1.73
N TYR A 89 5.12 12.82 0.64
CA TYR A 89 5.57 11.44 0.69
C TYR A 89 7.07 11.33 0.98
N GLU A 90 7.90 12.23 0.46
CA GLU A 90 9.33 12.27 0.75
C GLU A 90 9.60 12.51 2.22
N GLU A 91 8.89 13.46 2.87
CA GLU A 91 8.97 13.70 4.31
C GLU A 91 8.70 12.44 5.11
N GLN A 92 7.60 11.73 4.81
CA GLN A 92 7.24 10.48 5.47
C GLN A 92 8.30 9.40 5.25
N MET A 93 8.69 9.16 4.00
CA MET A 93 9.64 8.12 3.64
C MET A 93 11.06 8.37 4.16
N MET A 94 11.48 9.64 4.31
CA MET A 94 12.76 9.99 4.93
C MET A 94 12.83 9.51 6.37
N VAL A 95 11.81 9.83 7.18
CA VAL A 95 11.75 9.39 8.58
C VAL A 95 11.76 7.87 8.69
N LEU A 96 11.00 7.20 7.83
CA LEU A 96 10.91 5.74 7.79
C LEU A 96 12.24 5.11 7.35
N SER A 97 12.92 5.71 6.37
CA SER A 97 14.23 5.27 5.91
C SER A 97 15.28 5.39 7.02
N GLU A 98 15.35 6.52 7.70
CA GLU A 98 16.25 6.77 8.84
C GLU A 98 16.01 5.79 9.99
N GLY A 99 14.74 5.46 10.25
CA GLY A 99 14.33 4.48 11.26
C GLY A 99 14.60 3.02 10.91
N GLY A 100 15.10 2.74 9.71
CA GLY A 100 15.52 1.38 9.32
C GLY A 100 14.39 0.49 8.82
N VAL A 101 13.37 1.04 8.15
CA VAL A 101 12.34 0.25 7.46
C VAL A 101 12.96 -0.71 6.43
N ASP A 102 12.36 -1.88 6.26
CA ASP A 102 12.82 -2.86 5.28
C ASP A 102 12.14 -2.69 3.90
N ILE A 103 10.88 -2.29 3.88
CA ILE A 103 10.06 -2.20 2.66
C ILE A 103 9.14 -0.98 2.76
N PHE A 104 8.99 -0.23 1.67
CA PHE A 104 7.89 0.72 1.50
C PHE A 104 6.71 0.05 0.80
N MET A 105 5.49 0.24 1.30
CA MET A 105 4.28 -0.21 0.63
C MET A 105 3.37 0.99 0.32
N LEU A 106 3.33 1.37 -0.94
CA LEU A 106 2.29 2.27 -1.44
C LEU A 106 1.02 1.45 -1.61
N GLU A 107 0.03 1.65 -0.74
CA GLU A 107 -1.18 0.84 -0.73
C GLU A 107 -2.45 1.65 -0.96
N THR A 108 -3.52 0.95 -1.28
CA THR A 108 -4.83 1.55 -1.60
C THR A 108 -4.71 2.55 -2.76
N ILE A 109 -3.93 2.18 -3.76
CA ILE A 109 -3.69 3.01 -4.93
C ILE A 109 -4.95 3.01 -5.80
N PHE A 110 -5.67 4.12 -5.82
CA PHE A 110 -6.81 4.36 -6.69
C PHE A 110 -6.57 5.46 -7.73
N ASP A 111 -5.45 6.17 -7.63
CA ASP A 111 -4.97 7.15 -8.60
C ASP A 111 -3.51 6.86 -8.96
N THR A 112 -3.26 6.49 -10.23
CA THR A 112 -1.92 6.12 -10.71
C THR A 112 -0.94 7.29 -10.64
N LEU A 113 -1.41 8.53 -10.81
CA LEU A 113 -0.52 9.68 -10.70
C LEU A 113 -0.05 9.90 -9.25
N ASN A 114 -0.90 9.62 -8.26
CA ASN A 114 -0.49 9.59 -6.85
C ASN A 114 0.58 8.51 -6.60
N ALA A 115 0.42 7.32 -7.18
CA ALA A 115 1.45 6.27 -7.08
C ALA A 115 2.78 6.72 -7.69
N LYS A 116 2.77 7.39 -8.83
CA LYS A 116 3.98 7.95 -9.45
C LYS A 116 4.66 9.01 -8.58
N ALA A 117 3.88 9.83 -7.86
CA ALA A 117 4.43 10.77 -6.89
C ALA A 117 5.14 10.04 -5.73
N GLY A 118 4.57 8.93 -5.25
CA GLY A 118 5.20 8.07 -4.25
C GLY A 118 6.49 7.42 -4.74
N LEU A 119 6.51 6.91 -5.97
CA LEU A 119 7.74 6.36 -6.58
C LEU A 119 8.83 7.44 -6.73
N MET A 120 8.45 8.65 -7.15
CA MET A 120 9.39 9.78 -7.23
C MET A 120 9.92 10.16 -5.86
N ALA A 121 9.09 10.18 -4.82
CA ALA A 121 9.50 10.42 -3.45
C ALA A 121 10.51 9.36 -2.97
N ALA A 122 10.23 8.08 -3.19
CA ALA A 122 11.15 6.98 -2.85
C ALA A 122 12.51 7.12 -3.55
N ARG A 123 12.51 7.52 -4.83
CA ARG A 123 13.74 7.81 -5.58
C ARG A 123 14.53 8.95 -4.94
N ARG A 124 13.90 10.08 -4.58
CA ARG A 124 14.55 11.21 -3.90
C ARG A 124 15.15 10.78 -2.55
N VAL A 125 14.43 9.95 -1.79
CA VAL A 125 14.94 9.36 -0.53
C VAL A 125 16.17 8.50 -0.78
N LYS A 126 16.15 7.64 -1.80
CA LYS A 126 17.29 6.81 -2.20
C LYS A 126 18.50 7.67 -2.59
N GLU A 127 18.31 8.73 -3.38
CA GLU A 127 19.37 9.66 -3.78
C GLU A 127 20.00 10.40 -2.59
N ARG A 128 19.18 10.79 -1.61
CA ARG A 128 19.63 11.52 -0.42
C ARG A 128 20.30 10.64 0.63
N THR A 129 19.83 9.40 0.79
CA THR A 129 20.27 8.49 1.87
C THR A 129 21.27 7.42 1.39
N GLY A 130 21.35 7.18 0.09
CA GLY A 130 22.08 6.05 -0.49
C GLY A 130 21.43 4.69 -0.21
N ARG A 131 20.28 4.63 0.45
CA ARG A 131 19.59 3.38 0.81
C ARG A 131 18.58 2.99 -0.27
N ARG A 132 18.76 1.80 -0.82
CA ARG A 132 17.78 1.20 -1.72
C ARG A 132 16.78 0.39 -0.91
N ILE A 133 15.55 0.90 -0.76
CA ILE A 133 14.46 0.23 -0.05
C ILE A 133 13.48 -0.29 -1.11
N PRO A 134 13.21 -1.61 -1.15
CA PRO A 134 12.27 -2.18 -2.12
C PRO A 134 10.85 -1.65 -1.91
N ILE A 135 10.09 -1.54 -3.00
CA ILE A 135 8.77 -0.94 -3.01
C ILE A 135 7.72 -1.99 -3.36
N MET A 136 6.69 -2.10 -2.55
CA MET A 136 5.46 -2.80 -2.86
C MET A 136 4.40 -1.80 -3.34
N LEU A 137 3.72 -2.11 -4.44
CA LEU A 137 2.57 -1.35 -4.92
C LEU A 137 1.30 -2.18 -4.73
N SER A 138 0.30 -1.63 -4.08
CA SER A 138 -0.96 -2.31 -3.84
C SER A 138 -2.12 -1.47 -4.34
N VAL A 139 -2.79 -1.95 -5.39
CA VAL A 139 -3.85 -1.22 -6.11
C VAL A 139 -5.20 -1.57 -5.51
N THR A 140 -6.10 -0.60 -5.50
CA THR A 140 -7.49 -0.79 -5.14
C THR A 140 -8.38 -0.62 -6.37
N ILE A 141 -9.09 -1.68 -6.72
CA ILE A 141 -10.06 -1.68 -7.82
C ILE A 141 -11.37 -1.09 -7.29
N ALA A 142 -11.97 -0.17 -8.05
CA ALA A 142 -13.15 0.55 -7.59
C ALA A 142 -14.43 -0.31 -7.66
N ASP A 143 -14.52 -1.18 -8.67
CA ASP A 143 -15.71 -2.00 -8.93
C ASP A 143 -15.39 -3.23 -9.81
N ALA A 144 -16.42 -3.99 -10.12
CA ALA A 144 -16.34 -5.19 -10.96
C ALA A 144 -15.86 -4.93 -12.42
N SER A 145 -15.71 -3.66 -12.84
CA SER A 145 -15.12 -3.35 -14.15
C SER A 145 -13.59 -3.57 -14.20
N GLY A 146 -12.95 -3.81 -13.06
CA GLY A 146 -11.52 -4.03 -12.94
C GLY A 146 -10.69 -2.77 -13.10
N ARG A 147 -11.29 -1.60 -12.83
CA ARG A 147 -10.63 -0.29 -12.96
C ARG A 147 -10.41 0.34 -11.59
N THR A 148 -9.36 1.12 -11.50
CA THR A 148 -9.15 2.05 -10.37
C THR A 148 -10.17 3.18 -10.43
N LEU A 149 -10.31 3.94 -9.34
CA LEU A 149 -11.21 5.10 -9.29
C LEU A 149 -10.85 6.15 -10.36
N SER A 150 -9.57 6.29 -10.70
CA SER A 150 -9.11 7.16 -11.81
C SER A 150 -9.34 6.56 -13.20
N GLY A 151 -10.02 5.41 -13.31
CA GLY A 151 -10.46 4.78 -14.55
C GLY A 151 -9.45 3.87 -15.24
N GLN A 152 -8.29 3.61 -14.65
CA GLN A 152 -7.26 2.77 -15.25
C GLN A 152 -7.49 1.29 -15.01
N THR A 153 -7.22 0.47 -16.02
CA THR A 153 -7.11 -0.98 -15.89
C THR A 153 -5.79 -1.37 -15.23
N LEU A 154 -5.69 -2.61 -14.75
CA LEU A 154 -4.43 -3.15 -14.20
C LEU A 154 -3.29 -3.13 -15.23
N ASP A 155 -3.58 -3.39 -16.52
CA ASP A 155 -2.59 -3.30 -17.60
C ASP A 155 -2.04 -1.87 -17.76
N ALA A 156 -2.94 -0.89 -17.75
CA ALA A 156 -2.55 0.52 -17.87
C ALA A 156 -1.76 0.97 -16.63
N PHE A 157 -2.13 0.49 -15.44
CA PHE A 157 -1.36 0.72 -14.22
C PHE A 157 0.04 0.14 -14.33
N LEU A 158 0.19 -1.16 -14.67
CA LEU A 158 1.49 -1.81 -14.85
C LEU A 158 2.36 -1.06 -15.84
N ALA A 159 1.84 -0.73 -17.03
CA ALA A 159 2.56 0.02 -18.04
C ALA A 159 3.03 1.40 -17.53
N SER A 160 2.28 2.01 -16.62
CA SER A 160 2.59 3.31 -16.05
C SER A 160 3.73 3.30 -15.03
N VAL A 161 3.97 2.18 -14.35
CA VAL A 161 4.93 2.07 -13.22
C VAL A 161 6.15 1.20 -13.52
N GLN A 162 6.11 0.34 -14.55
CA GLN A 162 7.16 -0.64 -14.85
C GLN A 162 8.56 -0.08 -15.17
N HIS A 163 8.68 1.25 -15.26
CA HIS A 163 9.95 1.93 -15.47
C HIS A 163 10.77 2.07 -14.18
N ASP A 164 10.19 1.78 -13.01
CA ASP A 164 10.87 1.90 -11.73
C ASP A 164 11.47 0.55 -11.30
N GLU A 165 12.80 0.53 -11.14
CA GLU A 165 13.59 -0.68 -10.85
C GLU A 165 13.56 -1.10 -9.37
N ASP A 166 13.01 -0.27 -8.49
CA ASP A 166 12.93 -0.54 -7.06
C ASP A 166 11.60 -1.21 -6.67
N ILE A 167 10.69 -1.39 -7.65
CA ILE A 167 9.45 -2.15 -7.44
C ILE A 167 9.79 -3.63 -7.25
N PHE A 168 9.42 -4.15 -6.10
CA PHE A 168 9.61 -5.52 -5.68
C PHE A 168 8.36 -6.37 -5.92
N SER A 169 7.18 -5.82 -5.60
CA SER A 169 5.91 -6.50 -5.82
C SER A 169 4.81 -5.54 -6.27
N VAL A 170 3.85 -6.09 -6.98
CA VAL A 170 2.59 -5.44 -7.34
C VAL A 170 1.45 -6.31 -6.88
N GLY A 171 0.37 -5.72 -6.41
CA GLY A 171 -0.76 -6.50 -5.92
C GLY A 171 -2.03 -5.69 -5.73
N LEU A 172 -2.96 -6.27 -5.00
CA LEU A 172 -4.26 -5.70 -4.72
C LEU A 172 -4.55 -5.69 -3.22
N ASN A 173 -5.25 -4.68 -2.76
CA ASN A 173 -5.83 -4.65 -1.43
C ASN A 173 -7.23 -4.01 -1.43
N CYS A 174 -8.00 -4.28 -0.39
CA CYS A 174 -9.35 -3.74 -0.21
C CYS A 174 -10.34 -4.10 -1.34
N SER A 175 -11.46 -3.41 -1.39
CA SER A 175 -12.57 -3.50 -2.34
C SER A 175 -13.33 -4.82 -2.34
N PHE A 176 -12.63 -5.94 -2.29
CA PHE A 176 -13.20 -7.27 -2.44
C PHE A 176 -12.82 -8.21 -1.30
N GLY A 177 -13.64 -9.23 -1.08
CA GLY A 177 -13.24 -10.44 -0.39
C GLY A 177 -12.26 -11.27 -1.25
N ALA A 178 -11.73 -12.35 -0.66
CA ALA A 178 -10.67 -13.11 -1.30
C ALA A 178 -11.11 -13.75 -2.64
N GLU A 179 -12.29 -14.32 -2.71
CA GLU A 179 -12.77 -15.00 -3.94
C GLU A 179 -12.97 -14.01 -5.10
N ASP A 180 -13.56 -12.84 -4.82
CA ASP A 180 -13.82 -11.83 -5.85
C ASP A 180 -12.54 -11.13 -6.34
N MET A 181 -11.47 -11.16 -5.55
CA MET A 181 -10.16 -10.61 -5.93
C MET A 181 -9.40 -11.52 -6.89
N ARG A 182 -9.62 -12.83 -6.88
CA ARG A 182 -8.86 -13.83 -7.65
C ARG A 182 -8.75 -13.57 -9.15
N PRO A 183 -9.81 -13.20 -9.87
CA PRO A 183 -9.71 -12.94 -11.33
C PRO A 183 -8.70 -11.85 -11.66
N TYR A 184 -8.61 -10.83 -10.83
CA TYR A 184 -7.70 -9.71 -11.02
C TYR A 184 -6.26 -10.06 -10.63
N LEU A 185 -6.06 -10.91 -9.60
CA LEU A 185 -4.75 -11.42 -9.23
C LEU A 185 -4.14 -12.28 -10.34
N ARG A 186 -4.95 -13.10 -11.04
CA ARG A 186 -4.50 -13.85 -12.21
C ARG A 186 -4.00 -12.94 -13.32
N VAL A 187 -4.72 -11.86 -13.62
CA VAL A 187 -4.27 -10.86 -14.61
C VAL A 187 -2.91 -10.28 -14.23
N LEU A 188 -2.70 -9.93 -12.94
CA LEU A 188 -1.40 -9.43 -12.49
C LEU A 188 -0.32 -10.52 -12.58
N SER A 189 -0.61 -11.73 -12.13
CA SER A 189 0.34 -12.85 -12.15
C SER A 189 0.81 -13.22 -13.58
N GLU A 190 -0.06 -13.10 -14.56
CA GLU A 190 0.28 -13.37 -15.96
C GLU A 190 1.14 -12.26 -16.60
N LYS A 191 1.01 -11.02 -16.14
CA LYS A 191 1.54 -9.85 -16.86
C LYS A 191 2.64 -9.08 -16.12
N ALA A 192 2.63 -9.12 -14.80
CA ALA A 192 3.59 -8.35 -14.01
C ALA A 192 4.94 -9.08 -13.91
N PRO A 193 6.07 -8.40 -14.17
CA PRO A 193 7.40 -8.96 -13.97
C PRO A 193 7.87 -8.87 -12.50
N TYR A 194 6.92 -8.88 -11.55
CA TYR A 194 7.13 -8.65 -10.12
C TYR A 194 6.51 -9.78 -9.31
N TYR A 195 6.87 -9.90 -8.03
CA TYR A 195 6.10 -10.72 -7.10
C TYR A 195 4.68 -10.15 -6.94
N ILE A 196 3.72 -11.04 -6.72
CA ILE A 196 2.31 -10.67 -6.59
C ILE A 196 1.91 -10.69 -5.13
N SER A 197 1.28 -9.60 -4.67
CA SER A 197 0.76 -9.50 -3.30
C SER A 197 -0.77 -9.35 -3.29
N ALA A 198 -1.40 -9.89 -2.24
CA ALA A 198 -2.85 -9.85 -2.08
C ALA A 198 -3.25 -9.61 -0.62
N HIS A 199 -4.08 -8.60 -0.40
CA HIS A 199 -4.59 -8.21 0.90
C HIS A 199 -6.11 -7.98 0.81
N PRO A 200 -6.92 -9.06 0.73
CA PRO A 200 -8.38 -8.94 0.64
C PRO A 200 -8.99 -8.48 1.96
N ASN A 201 -10.21 -7.95 1.88
CA ASN A 201 -11.05 -7.74 3.04
C ASN A 201 -11.60 -9.08 3.55
N ALA A 202 -12.11 -9.09 4.78
CA ALA A 202 -12.86 -10.22 5.34
C ALA A 202 -14.31 -10.25 4.79
N GLY A 203 -14.45 -10.32 3.47
CA GLY A 203 -15.68 -10.10 2.72
C GLY A 203 -15.98 -8.62 2.51
N LEU A 204 -17.26 -8.30 2.32
CA LEU A 204 -17.75 -6.93 2.24
C LEU A 204 -18.47 -6.55 3.53
N PRO A 205 -18.43 -5.30 3.97
CA PRO A 205 -19.17 -4.88 5.15
C PRO A 205 -20.67 -4.95 4.91
N ASP A 206 -21.42 -5.36 5.93
CA ASP A 206 -22.87 -5.29 5.95
C ASP A 206 -23.37 -3.83 6.14
N GLU A 207 -24.70 -3.64 6.25
CA GLU A 207 -25.31 -2.31 6.43
C GLU A 207 -24.87 -1.63 7.76
N GLU A 208 -24.41 -2.42 8.73
CA GLU A 208 -23.94 -1.94 10.03
C GLU A 208 -22.39 -1.74 10.04
N GLY A 209 -21.71 -2.08 8.94
CA GLY A 209 -20.27 -1.98 8.79
C GLY A 209 -19.47 -3.17 9.32
N ASN A 210 -20.14 -4.27 9.69
CA ASN A 210 -19.47 -5.48 10.16
C ASN A 210 -19.00 -6.34 9.00
N TYR A 211 -17.84 -6.97 9.17
CA TYR A 211 -17.28 -7.93 8.23
C TYR A 211 -17.66 -9.35 8.69
N THR A 212 -18.12 -10.19 7.75
CA THR A 212 -18.74 -11.47 8.06
C THR A 212 -17.86 -12.70 7.82
N GLU A 213 -16.75 -12.55 7.09
CA GLU A 213 -15.82 -13.66 6.87
C GLU A 213 -14.97 -13.93 8.10
N THR A 214 -14.96 -15.18 8.55
CA THR A 214 -14.11 -15.64 9.66
C THR A 214 -12.66 -15.88 9.20
N PRO A 215 -11.69 -15.95 10.12
CA PRO A 215 -10.31 -16.31 9.79
C PRO A 215 -10.19 -17.63 9.02
N GLU A 216 -11.02 -18.63 9.33
CA GLU A 216 -11.04 -19.93 8.67
C GLU A 216 -11.55 -19.83 7.22
N MET A 217 -12.58 -19.00 6.98
CA MET A 217 -13.10 -18.73 5.64
C MET A 217 -12.04 -18.03 4.79
N MET A 218 -11.43 -16.97 5.32
CA MET A 218 -10.34 -16.26 4.63
C MET A 218 -9.15 -17.19 4.35
N ALA A 219 -8.72 -17.99 5.32
CA ALA A 219 -7.61 -18.92 5.14
C ALA A 219 -7.90 -19.97 4.06
N ALA A 220 -9.14 -20.43 3.94
CA ALA A 220 -9.55 -21.36 2.89
C ALA A 220 -9.50 -20.72 1.51
N ALA A 221 -10.02 -19.49 1.36
CA ALA A 221 -10.00 -18.75 0.11
C ALA A 221 -8.57 -18.36 -0.34
N ILE A 222 -7.73 -17.90 0.59
CA ILE A 222 -6.34 -17.49 0.35
C ILE A 222 -5.47 -18.68 -0.14
N LYS A 223 -5.78 -19.91 0.22
CA LYS A 223 -5.08 -21.08 -0.32
C LYS A 223 -5.10 -21.12 -1.85
N GLY A 224 -6.20 -20.70 -2.47
CA GLY A 224 -6.30 -20.62 -3.92
C GLY A 224 -5.39 -19.58 -4.55
N PHE A 225 -4.93 -18.58 -3.80
CA PHE A 225 -4.02 -17.55 -4.33
C PHE A 225 -2.66 -18.11 -4.73
N ILE A 226 -2.19 -19.17 -4.06
CA ILE A 226 -0.91 -19.83 -4.42
C ILE A 226 -0.99 -20.37 -5.82
N ASP A 227 -2.11 -21.03 -6.17
CA ASP A 227 -2.35 -21.58 -7.50
C ASP A 227 -2.50 -20.48 -8.57
N ASP A 228 -2.95 -19.29 -8.15
CA ASP A 228 -3.09 -18.10 -8.99
C ASP A 228 -1.76 -17.30 -9.12
N GLY A 229 -0.65 -17.79 -8.53
CA GLY A 229 0.68 -17.19 -8.66
C GLY A 229 0.98 -16.07 -7.65
N VAL A 230 0.18 -15.93 -6.58
CA VAL A 230 0.43 -14.95 -5.50
C VAL A 230 1.58 -15.42 -4.61
N ASN A 231 2.48 -14.51 -4.26
CA ASN A 231 3.68 -14.79 -3.47
C ASN A 231 3.59 -14.24 -2.04
N ILE A 232 2.86 -13.15 -1.84
CA ILE A 232 2.73 -12.45 -0.56
C ILE A 232 1.25 -12.31 -0.24
N VAL A 233 0.85 -12.75 0.93
CA VAL A 233 -0.54 -12.67 1.37
C VAL A 233 -0.67 -12.00 2.73
N GLY A 234 -1.74 -11.26 2.90
CA GLY A 234 -2.14 -10.63 4.15
C GLY A 234 -3.64 -10.44 4.19
N GLY A 235 -4.09 -9.55 5.03
CA GLY A 235 -5.48 -9.11 5.09
C GLY A 235 -5.59 -7.60 5.08
N CYS A 236 -6.79 -7.11 4.77
CA CYS A 236 -7.15 -5.69 4.84
C CYS A 236 -8.35 -5.52 5.78
N CYS A 237 -9.34 -4.72 5.43
CA CYS A 237 -10.46 -4.39 6.31
C CYS A 237 -11.19 -5.63 6.84
N GLY A 238 -11.47 -5.63 8.15
CA GLY A 238 -12.19 -6.70 8.85
C GLY A 238 -11.38 -7.98 9.12
N SER A 239 -10.16 -8.11 8.59
CA SER A 239 -9.32 -9.29 8.86
C SER A 239 -8.74 -9.27 10.28
N THR A 240 -8.65 -10.45 10.93
CA THR A 240 -8.16 -10.65 12.30
C THR A 240 -7.09 -11.72 12.38
#